data_6ac4ab6cded051e076d39ab53d7e673a
#
_entry.id   6ac4ab6cded051e076d39ab53d7e673a
#
_cell.length_a   1.000
_cell.length_b   1.000
_cell.length_c   1.000
_cell.angle_alpha   90.00
_cell.angle_beta   90.00
_cell.angle_gamma   90.00
#
_symmetry.space_group_name_H-M   'P 1'
#
loop_
_entity.id
_entity.type
_entity.pdbx_description
1 polymer ?
#
loop_
_entity_poly.entity_id
_entity_poly.type
_entity_poly.pdbx_seq_one_letter_code
_entity_poly.pdbx_strand_id
1 'polypeptide(L)'
;MKIAILGDIHGNIEALKAAYDAAVSSNNVEKIYHLGDLGGYAPFVNEVVDFLIEHAIEGVQGNYDDAVANDKEHCGCKYEDPAQAEMATMSFEWTKANVTEKSTDYMKSLPFEIAFEAEGRRVKIFHATPLKNNLYWHNDRDEDFFLHMARKADADIMIYGHTHIPYRKKSNPPSPPFSKGGRGGLVFINAGSVGKPKDGDARTCVCIADITPDNVKTEFLRIPYDIEKVASAIIESGLPSYFAEKLRAGK
;
A
#
# COMPACT_ATOMS: atom_id res chain seq x y z
N MET A 1 -8.74 -12.28 14.83
CA MET A 1 -7.85 -11.09 14.74
C MET A 1 -8.34 -10.14 13.66
N LYS A 2 -8.55 -8.87 14.00
CA LYS A 2 -8.96 -7.85 13.01
C LYS A 2 -7.86 -6.81 12.86
N ILE A 3 -7.43 -6.56 11.62
CA ILE A 3 -6.36 -5.61 11.29
C ILE A 3 -6.83 -4.60 10.25
N ALA A 4 -6.27 -3.38 10.30
CA ALA A 4 -6.44 -2.36 9.27
C ALA A 4 -5.15 -2.21 8.46
N ILE A 5 -5.29 -1.99 7.16
CA ILE A 5 -4.17 -1.85 6.23
C ILE A 5 -4.29 -0.53 5.47
N LEU A 6 -3.23 0.26 5.53
CA LEU A 6 -3.07 1.55 4.86
C LEU A 6 -2.07 1.37 3.70
N GLY A 7 -2.58 1.22 2.47
CA GLY A 7 -1.74 1.04 1.28
C GLY A 7 -1.34 2.36 0.64
N ASP A 8 -0.15 2.42 0.08
CA ASP A 8 0.30 3.44 -0.90
C ASP A 8 -0.11 4.87 -0.53
N ILE A 9 0.63 5.49 0.43
CA ILE A 9 0.24 6.76 1.08
C ILE A 9 0.61 7.99 0.25
N HIS A 10 1.75 7.95 -0.44
CA HIS A 10 2.18 8.93 -1.43
C HIS A 10 2.10 10.39 -1.00
N GLY A 11 2.68 10.73 0.15
CA GLY A 11 2.76 12.10 0.64
C GLY A 11 1.41 12.77 0.94
N ASN A 12 0.32 12.00 1.02
CA ASN A 12 -1.03 12.53 1.22
C ASN A 12 -1.42 12.44 2.70
N ILE A 13 -0.96 13.40 3.50
CA ILE A 13 -1.18 13.44 4.95
C ILE A 13 -2.67 13.59 5.32
N GLU A 14 -3.46 14.31 4.53
CA GLU A 14 -4.89 14.50 4.83
C GLU A 14 -5.67 13.18 4.62
N ALA A 15 -5.33 12.43 3.57
CA ALA A 15 -5.89 11.10 3.35
C ALA A 15 -5.43 10.12 4.44
N LEU A 16 -4.16 10.17 4.85
CA LEU A 16 -3.62 9.31 5.91
C LEU A 16 -4.34 9.55 7.24
N LYS A 17 -4.55 10.79 7.65
CA LYS A 17 -5.29 11.13 8.88
C LYS A 17 -6.71 10.60 8.85
N ALA A 18 -7.44 10.85 7.75
CA ALA A 18 -8.80 10.35 7.60
C ALA A 18 -8.87 8.81 7.61
N ALA A 19 -7.91 8.16 6.97
CA ALA A 19 -7.79 6.70 6.94
C ALA A 19 -7.49 6.12 8.33
N TYR A 20 -6.59 6.75 9.07
CA TYR A 20 -6.24 6.35 10.44
C TYR A 20 -7.43 6.49 11.38
N ASP A 21 -8.12 7.63 11.36
CA ASP A 21 -9.30 7.88 12.20
C ASP A 21 -10.40 6.83 11.93
N ALA A 22 -10.61 6.49 10.66
CA ALA A 22 -11.56 5.45 10.28
C ALA A 22 -11.12 4.06 10.77
N ALA A 23 -9.82 3.74 10.69
CA ALA A 23 -9.28 2.47 11.18
C ALA A 23 -9.42 2.35 12.70
N VAL A 24 -9.07 3.39 13.46
CA VAL A 24 -9.21 3.44 14.92
C VAL A 24 -10.67 3.38 15.37
N SER A 25 -11.57 4.05 14.63
CA SER A 25 -13.01 4.03 14.90
C SER A 25 -13.69 2.72 14.51
N SER A 26 -13.01 1.87 13.74
CA SER A 26 -13.53 0.55 13.37
C SER A 26 -13.51 -0.40 14.55
N ASN A 27 -14.67 -0.97 14.89
CA ASN A 27 -14.81 -1.85 16.06
C ASN A 27 -13.81 -3.02 16.03
N ASN A 28 -13.05 -3.17 17.12
CA ASN A 28 -12.15 -4.29 17.37
C ASN A 28 -10.96 -4.41 16.39
N VAL A 29 -10.50 -3.32 15.77
CA VAL A 29 -9.19 -3.32 15.08
C VAL A 29 -8.10 -3.41 16.14
N GLU A 30 -7.31 -4.48 16.07
CA GLU A 30 -6.25 -4.79 17.05
C GLU A 30 -4.92 -4.20 16.63
N LYS A 31 -4.69 -4.06 15.31
CA LYS A 31 -3.43 -3.54 14.77
C LYS A 31 -3.64 -2.86 13.41
N ILE A 32 -2.84 -1.82 13.17
CA ILE A 32 -2.81 -1.08 11.90
C ILE A 32 -1.43 -1.28 11.28
N TYR A 33 -1.39 -1.57 9.97
CA TYR A 33 -0.16 -1.69 9.20
C TYR A 33 -0.20 -0.77 7.99
N HIS A 34 0.97 -0.27 7.54
CA HIS A 34 1.10 0.38 6.24
C HIS A 34 1.87 -0.49 5.24
N LEU A 35 1.63 -0.27 3.95
CA LEU A 35 2.27 -1.03 2.87
C LEU A 35 3.43 -0.29 2.17
N GLY A 36 3.92 0.79 2.76
CA GLY A 36 4.97 1.61 2.14
C GLY A 36 4.46 2.58 1.08
N ASP A 37 5.36 2.98 0.19
CA ASP A 37 5.19 4.07 -0.77
C ASP A 37 4.72 5.35 -0.05
N LEU A 38 5.58 5.82 0.88
CA LEU A 38 5.26 6.95 1.76
C LEU A 38 5.38 8.28 1.05
N GLY A 39 6.30 8.40 0.09
CA GLY A 39 6.54 9.59 -0.72
C GLY A 39 5.94 9.50 -2.13
N GLY A 40 6.17 10.57 -2.90
CA GLY A 40 5.72 10.69 -4.28
C GLY A 40 4.31 11.26 -4.45
N TYR A 41 4.12 11.95 -5.54
CA TYR A 41 2.87 12.51 -6.06
C TYR A 41 2.26 13.66 -5.24
N ALA A 42 2.38 13.68 -3.91
CA ALA A 42 1.96 14.78 -3.06
C ALA A 42 3.10 15.20 -2.12
N PRO A 43 3.09 16.47 -1.58
CA PRO A 43 4.28 17.08 -1.01
C PRO A 43 4.58 16.74 0.46
N PHE A 44 3.71 16.03 1.17
CA PHE A 44 3.80 15.88 2.62
C PHE A 44 4.52 14.59 3.06
N VAL A 45 5.62 14.21 2.38
CA VAL A 45 6.36 12.96 2.68
C VAL A 45 6.87 12.92 4.12
N ASN A 46 7.39 14.04 4.63
CA ASN A 46 7.96 14.11 5.98
C ASN A 46 6.88 14.04 7.05
N GLU A 47 5.77 14.75 6.84
CA GLU A 47 4.60 14.72 7.74
C GLU A 47 3.95 13.34 7.77
N VAL A 48 3.95 12.62 6.66
CA VAL A 48 3.49 11.21 6.60
C VAL A 48 4.38 10.34 7.49
N VAL A 49 5.70 10.45 7.34
CA VAL A 49 6.65 9.67 8.15
C VAL A 49 6.53 10.03 9.64
N ASP A 50 6.46 11.32 9.96
CA ASP A 50 6.27 11.78 11.34
C ASP A 50 4.99 11.22 11.96
N PHE A 51 3.89 11.21 11.22
CA PHE A 51 2.62 10.65 11.66
C PHE A 51 2.72 9.15 11.94
N LEU A 52 3.36 8.38 11.04
CA LEU A 52 3.52 6.94 11.23
C LEU A 52 4.37 6.60 12.46
N ILE A 53 5.43 7.37 12.70
CA ILE A 53 6.28 7.24 13.89
C ILE A 53 5.51 7.59 15.17
N GLU A 54 4.80 8.72 15.17
CA GLU A 54 4.03 9.20 16.33
C GLU A 54 2.95 8.20 16.78
N HIS A 55 2.29 7.55 15.81
CA HIS A 55 1.24 6.58 16.07
C HIS A 55 1.74 5.13 16.14
N ALA A 56 3.05 4.92 16.09
CA ALA A 56 3.70 3.60 16.13
C ALA A 56 3.09 2.60 15.12
N ILE A 57 2.79 3.07 13.90
CA ILE A 57 2.21 2.24 12.85
C ILE A 57 3.34 1.47 12.15
N GLU A 58 3.35 0.16 12.31
CA GLU A 58 4.31 -0.72 11.65
C GLU A 58 3.98 -0.90 10.16
N GLY A 59 4.99 -1.13 9.33
CA GLY A 59 4.77 -1.37 7.92
C GLY A 59 5.96 -1.96 7.17
N VAL A 60 5.79 -2.07 5.86
CA VAL A 60 6.79 -2.60 4.95
C VAL A 60 7.30 -1.53 4.00
N GLN A 61 8.50 -1.75 3.46
CA GLN A 61 9.12 -0.86 2.49
C GLN A 61 8.46 -0.98 1.11
N GLY A 62 7.98 0.14 0.56
CA GLY A 62 7.54 0.24 -0.82
C GLY A 62 8.71 0.43 -1.79
N ASN A 63 8.42 0.34 -3.09
CA ASN A 63 9.44 0.58 -4.11
C ASN A 63 9.87 2.05 -4.16
N TYR A 64 8.99 2.97 -3.83
CA TYR A 64 9.33 4.39 -3.73
C TYR A 64 10.25 4.65 -2.55
N ASP A 65 9.94 4.07 -1.39
CA ASP A 65 10.75 4.18 -0.17
C ASP A 65 12.15 3.62 -0.37
N ASP A 66 12.26 2.42 -0.95
CA ASP A 66 13.54 1.78 -1.28
C ASP A 66 14.36 2.63 -2.25
N ALA A 67 13.72 3.21 -3.26
CA ALA A 67 14.43 4.02 -4.25
C ALA A 67 14.91 5.36 -3.67
N VAL A 68 14.09 6.04 -2.86
CA VAL A 68 14.47 7.29 -2.19
C VAL A 68 15.56 7.04 -1.13
N ALA A 69 15.36 6.02 -0.27
CA ALA A 69 16.28 5.72 0.82
C ALA A 69 17.67 5.26 0.37
N ASN A 70 17.76 4.64 -0.81
CA ASN A 70 19.03 4.13 -1.36
C ASN A 70 19.54 4.96 -2.54
N ASP A 71 19.04 6.17 -2.73
CA ASP A 71 19.46 7.13 -3.77
C ASP A 71 19.49 6.53 -5.18
N LYS A 72 18.47 5.72 -5.52
CA LYS A 72 18.36 5.09 -6.84
C LYS A 72 17.96 6.11 -7.90
N GLU A 73 18.21 5.78 -9.17
CA GLU A 73 17.84 6.64 -10.30
C GLU A 73 16.34 6.73 -10.55
N HIS A 74 15.58 5.68 -10.18
CA HIS A 74 14.12 5.63 -10.36
C HIS A 74 13.46 4.64 -9.39
N CYS A 75 12.15 4.80 -9.16
CA CYS A 75 11.37 3.91 -8.29
C CYS A 75 11.07 2.52 -8.91
N GLY A 76 11.45 2.27 -10.14
CA GLY A 76 11.20 1.01 -10.84
C GLY A 76 9.77 0.82 -11.34
N CYS A 77 8.95 1.86 -11.29
CA CYS A 77 7.60 1.85 -11.86
C CYS A 77 7.64 1.82 -13.41
N LYS A 78 6.66 1.19 -14.01
CA LYS A 78 6.50 1.14 -15.47
C LYS A 78 5.38 2.06 -15.91
N TYR A 79 5.62 2.86 -16.94
CA TYR A 79 4.65 3.74 -17.57
C TYR A 79 4.62 3.42 -19.06
N GLU A 80 3.42 3.29 -19.64
CA GLU A 80 3.24 3.08 -21.09
C GLU A 80 3.27 4.41 -21.84
N ASP A 81 2.78 5.48 -21.20
CA ASP A 81 2.78 6.84 -21.76
C ASP A 81 4.05 7.59 -21.34
N PRO A 82 4.88 8.06 -22.31
CA PRO A 82 6.09 8.82 -22.05
C PRO A 82 5.85 10.10 -21.22
N ALA A 83 4.72 10.79 -21.42
CA ALA A 83 4.39 11.99 -20.66
C ALA A 83 4.12 11.66 -19.18
N GLN A 84 3.47 10.53 -18.89
CA GLN A 84 3.30 10.06 -17.52
C GLN A 84 4.63 9.65 -16.88
N ALA A 85 5.53 9.04 -17.66
CA ALA A 85 6.88 8.68 -17.18
C ALA A 85 7.68 9.93 -16.79
N GLU A 86 7.62 10.98 -17.60
CA GLU A 86 8.29 12.26 -17.31
C GLU A 86 7.76 12.89 -16.02
N MET A 87 6.44 13.02 -15.87
CA MET A 87 5.83 13.56 -14.65
C MET A 87 6.15 12.73 -13.41
N ALA A 88 6.17 11.39 -13.54
CA ALA A 88 6.55 10.52 -12.44
C ALA A 88 8.03 10.70 -12.04
N THR A 89 8.92 10.91 -13.01
CA THR A 89 10.32 11.26 -12.77
C THR A 89 10.43 12.59 -12.02
N MET A 90 9.71 13.63 -12.46
CA MET A 90 9.67 14.91 -11.77
C MET A 90 9.21 14.77 -10.32
N SER A 91 8.17 13.97 -10.08
CA SER A 91 7.69 13.69 -8.71
C SER A 91 8.72 12.93 -7.87
N PHE A 92 9.43 12.00 -8.47
CA PHE A 92 10.47 11.23 -7.79
C PHE A 92 11.65 12.11 -7.39
N GLU A 93 12.17 12.93 -8.31
CA GLU A 93 13.25 13.87 -8.04
C GLU A 93 12.83 14.93 -7.01
N TRP A 94 11.60 15.44 -7.11
CA TRP A 94 11.06 16.35 -6.11
C TRP A 94 11.08 15.72 -4.71
N THR A 95 10.64 14.46 -4.61
CA THR A 95 10.62 13.74 -3.32
C THR A 95 12.03 13.58 -2.77
N LYS A 96 13.00 13.16 -3.59
CA LYS A 96 14.41 13.06 -3.19
C LYS A 96 14.99 14.38 -2.70
N ALA A 97 14.62 15.48 -3.34
CA ALA A 97 15.13 16.82 -2.98
C ALA A 97 14.50 17.38 -1.69
N ASN A 98 13.33 16.90 -1.27
CA ASN A 98 12.58 17.45 -0.15
C ASN A 98 12.43 16.50 1.06
N VAL A 99 12.81 15.23 0.91
CA VAL A 99 12.79 14.29 2.03
C VAL A 99 13.90 14.63 3.04
N THR A 100 13.56 14.60 4.34
CA THR A 100 14.55 14.80 5.42
C THR A 100 15.36 13.53 5.67
N GLU A 101 16.54 13.68 6.30
CA GLU A 101 17.37 12.56 6.74
C GLU A 101 16.57 11.60 7.65
N LYS A 102 15.81 12.14 8.62
CA LYS A 102 14.92 11.36 9.50
C LYS A 102 13.94 10.49 8.68
N SER A 103 13.31 11.06 7.67
CA SER A 103 12.35 10.33 6.83
C SER A 103 13.04 9.29 5.95
N THR A 104 14.22 9.61 5.42
CA THR A 104 15.06 8.67 4.66
C THR A 104 15.50 7.48 5.53
N ASP A 105 15.94 7.74 6.75
CA ASP A 105 16.36 6.69 7.70
C ASP A 105 15.18 5.80 8.09
N TYR A 106 13.99 6.38 8.31
CA TYR A 106 12.78 5.61 8.56
C TYR A 106 12.44 4.69 7.39
N MET A 107 12.39 5.23 6.16
CA MET A 107 12.13 4.44 4.95
C MET A 107 13.15 3.31 4.77
N LYS A 108 14.43 3.58 5.09
CA LYS A 108 15.50 2.59 5.02
C LYS A 108 15.38 1.48 6.05
N SER A 109 14.81 1.79 7.22
CA SER A 109 14.60 0.84 8.31
C SER A 109 13.44 -0.12 8.08
N LEU A 110 12.54 0.18 7.14
CA LEU A 110 11.36 -0.64 6.88
C LEU A 110 11.74 -2.02 6.31
N PRO A 111 11.15 -3.12 6.83
CA PRO A 111 11.39 -4.45 6.30
C PRO A 111 10.73 -4.65 4.93
N PHE A 112 11.24 -5.60 4.15
CA PHE A 112 10.62 -6.01 2.88
C PHE A 112 9.26 -6.67 3.09
N GLU A 113 9.11 -7.46 4.17
CA GLU A 113 7.87 -8.15 4.53
C GLU A 113 7.69 -8.20 6.06
N ILE A 114 6.42 -8.29 6.48
CA ILE A 114 6.03 -8.64 7.85
C ILE A 114 5.30 -9.98 7.80
N ALA A 115 5.72 -10.93 8.66
CA ALA A 115 5.13 -12.25 8.76
C ALA A 115 4.67 -12.53 10.20
N PHE A 116 3.46 -13.06 10.35
CA PHE A 116 2.91 -13.45 11.66
C PHE A 116 1.86 -14.55 11.50
N GLU A 117 1.44 -15.14 12.60
CA GLU A 117 0.31 -16.05 12.64
C GLU A 117 -0.92 -15.37 13.27
N ALA A 118 -2.07 -15.54 12.61
CA ALA A 118 -3.37 -15.10 13.10
C ALA A 118 -4.38 -16.24 12.98
N GLU A 119 -4.98 -16.62 14.09
CA GLU A 119 -6.02 -17.67 14.15
C GLU A 119 -5.58 -18.99 13.49
N GLY A 120 -4.30 -19.36 13.69
CA GLY A 120 -3.70 -20.57 13.11
C GLY A 120 -3.43 -20.49 11.60
N ARG A 121 -3.42 -19.27 11.03
CA ARG A 121 -3.12 -19.00 9.62
C ARG A 121 -1.87 -18.15 9.52
N ARG A 122 -1.01 -18.46 8.56
CA ARG A 122 0.19 -17.68 8.25
C ARG A 122 -0.18 -16.49 7.40
N VAL A 123 0.14 -15.31 7.90
CA VAL A 123 -0.12 -14.03 7.22
C VAL A 123 1.20 -13.42 6.80
N LYS A 124 1.28 -12.93 5.57
CA LYS A 124 2.37 -12.09 5.12
C LYS A 124 1.85 -10.79 4.52
N ILE A 125 2.52 -9.72 4.91
CA ILE A 125 2.33 -8.37 4.41
C ILE A 125 3.60 -7.97 3.67
N PHE A 126 3.47 -7.49 2.45
CA PHE A 126 4.55 -6.93 1.63
C PHE A 126 4.00 -5.86 0.70
N HIS A 127 4.86 -5.01 0.12
CA HIS A 127 4.36 -3.92 -0.71
C HIS A 127 3.67 -4.41 -2.00
N ALA A 128 4.35 -5.20 -2.82
CA ALA A 128 3.85 -5.62 -4.14
C ALA A 128 3.74 -7.14 -4.28
N THR A 129 4.86 -7.85 -4.20
CA THR A 129 4.92 -9.32 -4.29
C THR A 129 5.94 -9.88 -3.30
N PRO A 130 5.89 -11.17 -2.97
CA PRO A 130 6.90 -11.80 -2.12
C PRO A 130 8.29 -11.90 -2.76
N LEU A 131 8.43 -11.50 -4.02
CA LEU A 131 9.69 -11.58 -4.77
C LEU A 131 10.33 -10.20 -5.01
N LYS A 132 9.49 -9.17 -5.23
CA LYS A 132 9.94 -7.82 -5.60
C LYS A 132 8.91 -6.79 -5.14
N ASN A 133 9.38 -5.62 -4.72
CA ASN A 133 8.54 -4.51 -4.30
C ASN A 133 7.97 -3.65 -5.46
N ASN A 134 8.27 -3.98 -6.72
CA ASN A 134 7.84 -3.23 -7.91
C ASN A 134 7.17 -4.10 -8.99
N LEU A 135 6.74 -5.31 -8.67
CA LEU A 135 6.05 -6.19 -9.62
C LEU A 135 4.53 -6.04 -9.48
N TYR A 136 3.86 -5.64 -10.56
CA TYR A 136 2.41 -5.45 -10.56
C TYR A 136 1.65 -6.77 -10.44
N TRP A 137 0.83 -6.89 -9.41
CA TRP A 137 -0.03 -8.03 -9.14
C TRP A 137 -1.50 -7.61 -9.25
N HIS A 138 -2.05 -7.71 -10.46
CA HIS A 138 -3.45 -7.40 -10.75
C HIS A 138 -4.36 -8.60 -10.53
N ASN A 139 -5.66 -8.34 -10.33
CA ASN A 139 -6.67 -9.36 -10.08
C ASN A 139 -6.96 -10.27 -11.29
N ASP A 140 -6.67 -9.82 -12.50
CA ASP A 140 -6.87 -10.53 -13.77
C ASP A 140 -5.77 -11.55 -14.12
N ARG A 141 -4.73 -11.64 -13.29
CA ARG A 141 -3.74 -12.71 -13.42
C ARG A 141 -4.40 -14.09 -13.28
N ASP A 142 -3.87 -15.08 -13.99
CA ASP A 142 -4.32 -16.46 -13.92
C ASP A 142 -4.12 -17.09 -12.54
N GLU A 143 -4.76 -18.21 -12.31
CA GLU A 143 -4.69 -18.95 -11.04
C GLU A 143 -3.27 -19.45 -10.76
N ASP A 144 -2.54 -19.88 -11.78
CA ASP A 144 -1.18 -20.40 -11.64
C ASP A 144 -0.23 -19.32 -11.12
N PHE A 145 -0.39 -18.07 -11.55
CA PHE A 145 0.36 -16.95 -11.01
C PHE A 145 0.08 -16.76 -9.51
N PHE A 146 -1.18 -16.77 -9.09
CA PHE A 146 -1.56 -16.65 -7.67
C PHE A 146 -0.98 -17.80 -6.83
N LEU A 147 -1.07 -19.04 -7.32
CA LEU A 147 -0.52 -20.19 -6.63
C LEU A 147 1.02 -20.17 -6.59
N HIS A 148 1.68 -19.68 -7.63
CA HIS A 148 3.12 -19.47 -7.64
C HIS A 148 3.54 -18.45 -6.57
N MET A 149 2.86 -17.31 -6.48
CA MET A 149 3.15 -16.30 -5.48
C MET A 149 2.88 -16.79 -4.05
N ALA A 150 1.82 -17.56 -3.84
CA ALA A 150 1.54 -18.16 -2.55
C ALA A 150 2.65 -19.13 -2.10
N ARG A 151 3.17 -19.95 -3.01
CA ARG A 151 4.33 -20.82 -2.71
C ARG A 151 5.58 -20.02 -2.37
N LYS A 152 5.82 -18.89 -3.05
CA LYS A 152 6.96 -18.01 -2.75
C LYS A 152 6.79 -17.28 -1.41
N ALA A 153 5.58 -16.86 -1.10
CA ALA A 153 5.28 -16.26 0.17
C ALA A 153 5.33 -17.26 1.34
N ASP A 154 5.05 -18.52 1.10
CA ASP A 154 4.82 -19.54 2.15
C ASP A 154 3.79 -19.05 3.19
N ALA A 155 2.64 -18.52 2.71
CA ALA A 155 1.60 -17.93 3.54
C ALA A 155 0.19 -18.33 3.06
N ASP A 156 -0.76 -18.33 4.01
CA ASP A 156 -2.17 -18.63 3.73
C ASP A 156 -2.95 -17.36 3.37
N ILE A 157 -2.49 -16.21 3.89
CA ILE A 157 -3.07 -14.88 3.65
C ILE A 157 -1.94 -13.96 3.20
N MET A 158 -2.09 -13.35 2.04
CA MET A 158 -1.16 -12.38 1.47
C MET A 158 -1.85 -11.03 1.33
N ILE A 159 -1.25 -9.98 1.90
CA ILE A 159 -1.77 -8.61 1.90
C ILE A 159 -0.72 -7.70 1.24
N TYR A 160 -1.12 -6.93 0.24
CA TYR A 160 -0.24 -6.11 -0.57
C TYR A 160 -0.96 -4.90 -1.18
N GLY A 161 -0.22 -4.03 -1.88
CA GLY A 161 -0.68 -2.79 -2.52
C GLY A 161 -0.13 -2.61 -3.93
N HIS A 162 0.60 -1.51 -4.18
CA HIS A 162 1.34 -1.14 -5.39
C HIS A 162 0.48 -0.84 -6.64
N THR A 163 -0.61 -1.58 -6.87
CA THR A 163 -1.49 -1.32 -8.02
C THR A 163 -2.49 -0.20 -7.75
N HIS A 164 -2.69 0.18 -6.48
CA HIS A 164 -3.67 1.15 -5.97
C HIS A 164 -5.14 0.77 -6.22
N ILE A 165 -5.40 -0.46 -6.65
CA ILE A 165 -6.75 -0.97 -6.95
C ILE A 165 -7.08 -2.05 -5.93
N PRO A 166 -8.06 -1.81 -5.03
CA PRO A 166 -8.39 -2.77 -4.00
C PRO A 166 -9.13 -3.97 -4.57
N TYR A 167 -8.75 -5.16 -4.13
CA TYR A 167 -9.47 -6.38 -4.43
C TYR A 167 -9.18 -7.49 -3.42
N ARG A 168 -10.07 -8.47 -3.37
CA ARG A 168 -9.87 -9.70 -2.64
C ARG A 168 -10.12 -10.89 -3.56
N LYS A 169 -9.21 -11.85 -3.57
CA LYS A 169 -9.35 -13.12 -4.28
C LYS A 169 -9.15 -14.28 -3.31
N LYS A 170 -9.93 -15.33 -3.45
CA LYS A 170 -9.80 -16.58 -2.70
C LYS A 170 -9.52 -17.72 -3.67
N SER A 171 -8.57 -18.57 -3.31
CA SER A 171 -8.25 -19.81 -4.03
C SER A 171 -8.34 -20.99 -3.09
N ASN A 172 -8.95 -22.07 -3.59
CA ASN A 172 -9.03 -23.36 -2.89
C ASN A 172 -8.42 -24.45 -3.77
N PRO A 173 -7.09 -24.49 -3.91
CA PRO A 173 -6.45 -25.49 -4.75
C PRO A 173 -6.76 -26.91 -4.22
N PRO A 174 -6.96 -27.90 -5.12
CA PRO A 174 -7.27 -29.27 -4.73
C PRO A 174 -6.19 -29.93 -3.87
N SER A 175 -4.95 -29.47 -4.00
CA SER A 175 -3.85 -29.79 -3.09
C SER A 175 -3.27 -28.48 -2.55
N PRO A 176 -3.37 -28.23 -1.24
CA PRO A 176 -2.74 -27.05 -0.65
C PRO A 176 -1.26 -27.04 -1.03
N PRO A 177 -0.70 -25.88 -1.42
CA PRO A 177 0.72 -25.79 -1.78
C PRO A 177 1.67 -26.06 -0.60
N PHE A 178 1.11 -26.28 0.61
CA PHE A 178 1.86 -26.47 1.85
C PHE A 178 1.37 -27.69 2.62
N SER A 179 2.31 -28.43 3.19
CA SER A 179 2.05 -29.64 4.00
C SER A 179 1.28 -29.38 5.31
N LYS A 180 1.10 -28.11 5.68
CA LYS A 180 0.37 -27.64 6.85
C LYS A 180 -0.64 -26.53 6.48
N GLY A 181 -1.30 -26.65 5.32
CA GLY A 181 -2.29 -25.69 4.88
C GLY A 181 -3.41 -25.53 5.92
N GLY A 182 -3.60 -24.29 6.40
CA GLY A 182 -4.69 -23.95 7.31
C GLY A 182 -6.06 -24.24 6.66
N ARG A 183 -7.06 -24.53 7.48
CA ARG A 183 -8.46 -24.57 7.04
C ARG A 183 -8.82 -23.19 6.46
N GLY A 184 -9.47 -23.10 5.31
CA GLY A 184 -9.97 -21.82 4.78
C GLY A 184 -9.37 -21.36 3.44
N GLY A 185 -8.44 -22.12 2.84
CA GLY A 185 -7.85 -21.81 1.53
C GLY A 185 -6.89 -20.62 1.55
N LEU A 186 -6.40 -20.25 0.35
CA LEU A 186 -5.52 -19.11 0.15
C LEU A 186 -6.35 -17.83 -0.02
N VAL A 187 -5.90 -16.73 0.58
CA VAL A 187 -6.53 -15.42 0.46
C VAL A 187 -5.50 -14.38 0.02
N PHE A 188 -5.86 -13.62 -0.99
CA PHE A 188 -5.07 -12.57 -1.59
C PHE A 188 -5.82 -11.25 -1.47
N ILE A 189 -5.20 -10.23 -0.88
CA ILE A 189 -5.82 -8.94 -0.61
C ILE A 189 -4.90 -7.85 -1.12
N ASN A 190 -5.33 -7.10 -2.13
CA ASN A 190 -4.74 -5.82 -2.45
C ASN A 190 -5.51 -4.75 -1.66
N ALA A 191 -4.82 -3.98 -0.83
CA ALA A 191 -5.46 -3.03 0.06
C ALA A 191 -5.93 -1.75 -0.64
N GLY A 192 -5.56 -1.55 -1.90
CA GLY A 192 -5.79 -0.28 -2.60
C GLY A 192 -4.80 0.79 -2.13
N SER A 193 -5.17 2.05 -2.23
CA SER A 193 -4.30 3.18 -1.87
C SER A 193 -5.03 4.17 -0.96
N VAL A 194 -4.31 4.62 0.06
CA VAL A 194 -4.71 5.73 0.92
C VAL A 194 -4.56 7.05 0.17
N GLY A 195 -3.38 7.30 -0.40
CA GLY A 195 -3.03 8.62 -0.92
C GLY A 195 -3.35 8.85 -2.38
N LYS A 196 -3.41 7.78 -3.19
CA LYS A 196 -3.57 7.90 -4.65
C LYS A 196 -4.39 6.74 -5.23
N PRO A 197 -5.70 6.63 -4.95
CA PRO A 197 -6.57 5.64 -5.58
C PRO A 197 -6.55 5.74 -7.11
N LYS A 198 -6.66 4.58 -7.79
CA LYS A 198 -6.66 4.47 -9.27
C LYS A 198 -7.87 3.69 -9.80
N ASP A 199 -8.95 3.67 -9.06
CA ASP A 199 -10.17 2.90 -9.38
C ASP A 199 -11.39 3.78 -9.66
N GLY A 200 -11.17 5.10 -9.81
CA GLY A 200 -12.21 6.09 -10.13
C GLY A 200 -12.91 6.67 -8.89
N ASP A 201 -12.54 6.27 -7.69
CA ASP A 201 -13.04 6.82 -6.43
C ASP A 201 -11.93 7.64 -5.74
N ALA A 202 -12.09 8.97 -5.70
CA ALA A 202 -11.09 9.87 -5.14
C ALA A 202 -10.99 9.82 -3.60
N ARG A 203 -11.93 9.14 -2.92
CA ARG A 203 -11.88 8.94 -1.47
C ARG A 203 -10.74 7.99 -1.09
N THR A 204 -10.11 8.23 0.07
CA THR A 204 -9.10 7.30 0.59
C THR A 204 -9.67 5.91 0.80
N CYS A 205 -8.84 4.88 0.61
CA CYS A 205 -9.21 3.49 0.81
C CYS A 205 -8.49 2.91 2.03
N VAL A 206 -9.27 2.35 2.97
CA VAL A 206 -8.76 1.58 4.10
C VAL A 206 -9.24 0.14 3.97
N CYS A 207 -8.33 -0.81 4.02
CA CYS A 207 -8.69 -2.23 4.01
C CYS A 207 -8.78 -2.75 5.45
N ILE A 208 -9.94 -3.26 5.84
CA ILE A 208 -10.15 -3.97 7.10
C ILE A 208 -10.18 -5.47 6.81
N ALA A 209 -9.30 -6.23 7.43
CA ALA A 209 -9.27 -7.69 7.32
C ALA A 209 -9.59 -8.33 8.68
N ASP A 210 -10.72 -9.04 8.75
CA ASP A 210 -11.15 -9.83 9.91
C ASP A 210 -10.83 -11.29 9.67
N ILE A 211 -9.80 -11.77 10.35
CA ILE A 211 -9.20 -13.08 10.16
C ILE A 211 -9.78 -14.01 11.24
N THR A 212 -10.34 -15.14 10.78
CA THR A 212 -10.79 -16.25 11.61
C THR A 212 -10.13 -17.54 11.14
N PRO A 213 -10.20 -18.66 11.90
CA PRO A 213 -9.58 -19.91 11.48
C PRO A 213 -10.03 -20.39 10.09
N ASP A 214 -11.29 -20.16 9.75
CA ASP A 214 -11.91 -20.71 8.54
C ASP A 214 -12.13 -19.67 7.42
N ASN A 215 -12.03 -18.37 7.74
CA ASN A 215 -12.34 -17.31 6.76
C ASN A 215 -11.54 -16.03 7.02
N VAL A 216 -11.47 -15.20 5.99
CA VAL A 216 -11.04 -13.79 6.08
C VAL A 216 -12.13 -12.93 5.47
N LYS A 217 -12.82 -12.16 6.29
CA LYS A 217 -13.74 -11.13 5.80
C LYS A 217 -12.93 -9.86 5.51
N THR A 218 -13.09 -9.29 4.32
CA THR A 218 -12.40 -8.08 3.92
C THR A 218 -13.43 -6.99 3.61
N GLU A 219 -13.19 -5.80 4.11
CA GLU A 219 -13.98 -4.61 3.84
C GLU A 219 -13.06 -3.48 3.37
N PHE A 220 -13.46 -2.78 2.30
CA PHE A 220 -12.75 -1.62 1.77
C PHE A 220 -13.56 -0.37 2.09
N LEU A 221 -13.15 0.34 3.12
CA LEU A 221 -13.79 1.58 3.55
C LEU A 221 -13.36 2.72 2.63
N ARG A 222 -14.31 3.51 2.14
CA ARG A 222 -14.07 4.71 1.35
C ARG A 222 -14.38 5.94 2.19
N ILE A 223 -13.35 6.68 2.56
CA ILE A 223 -13.45 7.79 3.50
C ILE A 223 -13.18 9.10 2.76
N PRO A 224 -14.09 10.08 2.83
CA PRO A 224 -13.83 11.40 2.29
C PRO A 224 -12.75 12.13 3.11
N TYR A 225 -11.94 12.94 2.44
CA TYR A 225 -10.96 13.83 3.05
C TYR A 225 -10.88 15.13 2.25
N ASP A 226 -10.12 16.12 2.71
CA ASP A 226 -9.98 17.40 2.01
C ASP A 226 -9.03 17.25 0.79
N ILE A 227 -9.59 16.79 -0.32
CA ILE A 227 -8.86 16.58 -1.59
C ILE A 227 -8.32 17.90 -2.12
N GLU A 228 -9.08 19.02 -2.00
CA GLU A 228 -8.68 20.31 -2.55
C GLU A 228 -7.49 20.91 -1.79
N LYS A 229 -7.39 20.69 -0.50
CA LYS A 229 -6.21 21.07 0.29
C LYS A 229 -4.95 20.40 -0.24
N VAL A 230 -5.01 19.09 -0.51
CA VAL A 230 -3.86 18.34 -1.06
C VAL A 230 -3.58 18.74 -2.50
N ALA A 231 -4.61 18.89 -3.33
CA ALA A 231 -4.47 19.30 -4.73
C ALA A 231 -3.84 20.71 -4.86
N SER A 232 -4.24 21.65 -4.00
CA SER A 232 -3.62 22.99 -3.93
C SER A 232 -2.16 22.90 -3.52
N ALA A 233 -1.85 22.11 -2.48
CA ALA A 233 -0.48 21.91 -2.02
C ALA A 233 0.43 21.25 -3.07
N ILE A 234 -0.08 20.32 -3.89
CA ILE A 234 0.65 19.75 -5.02
C ILE A 234 1.08 20.87 -6.00
N ILE A 235 0.17 21.76 -6.35
CA ILE A 235 0.45 22.86 -7.29
C ILE A 235 1.43 23.87 -6.66
N GLU A 236 1.22 24.26 -5.42
CA GLU A 236 2.02 25.25 -4.69
C GLU A 236 3.45 24.75 -4.44
N SER A 237 3.66 23.43 -4.30
CA SER A 237 4.98 22.83 -4.08
C SER A 237 5.84 22.74 -5.35
N GLY A 238 5.28 23.06 -6.52
CA GLY A 238 5.97 22.92 -7.80
C GLY A 238 5.93 21.50 -8.39
N LEU A 239 5.18 20.59 -7.77
CA LEU A 239 4.88 19.29 -8.40
C LEU A 239 3.97 19.50 -9.63
N PRO A 240 4.02 18.61 -10.65
CA PRO A 240 3.13 18.70 -11.81
C PRO A 240 1.64 18.75 -11.42
N SER A 241 0.91 19.74 -11.93
CA SER A 241 -0.55 19.90 -11.71
C SER A 241 -1.36 18.67 -12.13
N TYR A 242 -0.80 17.86 -13.03
CA TYR A 242 -1.31 16.56 -13.44
C TYR A 242 -1.68 15.69 -12.23
N PHE A 243 -0.87 15.68 -11.16
CA PHE A 243 -1.15 14.85 -9.97
C PHE A 243 -2.35 15.38 -9.18
N ALA A 244 -2.56 16.70 -9.13
CA ALA A 244 -3.75 17.29 -8.53
C ALA A 244 -5.03 16.91 -9.30
N GLU A 245 -4.97 16.92 -10.65
CA GLU A 245 -6.09 16.49 -11.50
C GLU A 245 -6.40 15.00 -11.33
N LYS A 246 -5.36 14.15 -11.29
CA LYS A 246 -5.51 12.71 -11.06
C LYS A 246 -6.08 12.40 -9.69
N LEU A 247 -5.65 13.13 -8.65
CA LEU A 247 -6.16 12.99 -7.29
C LEU A 247 -7.66 13.27 -7.23
N ARG A 248 -8.11 14.39 -7.84
CA ARG A 248 -9.55 14.76 -7.93
C ARG A 248 -10.38 13.71 -8.66
N ALA A 249 -9.78 13.02 -9.63
CA ALA A 249 -10.46 12.03 -10.46
C ALA A 249 -10.39 10.59 -9.90
N GLY A 250 -9.60 10.34 -8.86
CA GLY A 250 -9.32 8.99 -8.36
C GLY A 250 -8.59 8.11 -9.38
N LYS A 251 -7.57 8.67 -10.08
CA LYS A 251 -6.88 8.02 -11.22
C LYS A 251 -5.36 8.06 -11.11
#